data_e483bafbf50095bb7127f9216bd1678f
#
_entry.id   e483bafbf50095bb7127f9216bd1678f
#
_cell.length_a   1.000
_cell.length_b   1.000
_cell.length_c   1.000
_cell.angle_alpha   90.00
_cell.angle_beta   90.00
_cell.angle_gamma   90.00
#
_symmetry.space_group_name_H-M   'P 1'
#
loop_
_entity.id
_entity.type
_entity.pdbx_description
1 polymer ?
#
loop_
_entity_poly.entity_id
_entity_poly.type
_entity_poly.pdbx_seq_one_letter_code
_entity_poly.pdbx_strand_id
1 'polypeptide(L)'
;MAVASVPITHGGDRMLSSVAALNGRIFDTDPVIAYMLLSMSQEERLAYLPTYWTALIKSALLNHAVITEADDWKAASVMIPPGGYIENAWTLLWAGFLGVLWRIGLAGIKVGESPTFSLRTLLTSLIIQRLWFEFSGMTDNAKRNGLRGHKQYYYIFSLGTEHEHRGKGIAKAIMRDHQQTAQAANLPIWLEATTEGSRALYLSMGFEEIEEIRLGKGKVAADASLQSGGPGVSLWAMVWWPNRTPDAIP
;
A
#
# COMPACT_ATOMS: atom_id res chain seq x y z
N MET A 1 -0.41 -30.18 -19.54
CA MET A 1 -1.71 -29.54 -19.31
C MET A 1 -1.52 -28.04 -19.44
N ALA A 2 -2.23 -27.37 -20.36
CA ALA A 2 -2.21 -25.89 -20.42
C ALA A 2 -2.81 -25.34 -19.13
N VAL A 3 -2.05 -24.55 -18.40
CA VAL A 3 -2.57 -23.80 -17.24
C VAL A 3 -3.61 -22.83 -17.81
N ALA A 4 -4.87 -22.96 -17.40
CA ALA A 4 -5.91 -22.03 -17.81
C ALA A 4 -5.44 -20.61 -17.48
N SER A 5 -5.50 -19.71 -18.47
CA SER A 5 -5.14 -18.31 -18.25
C SER A 5 -6.12 -17.69 -17.25
N VAL A 6 -5.60 -17.04 -16.23
CA VAL A 6 -6.41 -16.28 -15.27
C VAL A 6 -7.04 -15.10 -16.02
N PRO A 7 -8.38 -14.94 -16.05
CA PRO A 7 -9.02 -13.78 -16.66
C PRO A 7 -8.59 -12.51 -15.92
N ILE A 8 -8.24 -11.47 -16.67
CA ILE A 8 -7.82 -10.16 -16.12
C ILE A 8 -8.67 -9.07 -16.77
N THR A 9 -9.18 -8.15 -15.95
CA THR A 9 -9.96 -6.98 -16.39
C THR A 9 -9.36 -5.71 -15.81
N HIS A 10 -9.25 -4.67 -16.64
CA HIS A 10 -8.74 -3.35 -16.25
C HIS A 10 -9.88 -2.33 -16.21
N GLY A 11 -9.78 -1.38 -15.28
CA GLY A 11 -10.76 -0.29 -15.18
C GLY A 11 -10.31 0.84 -14.26
N GLY A 12 -11.24 1.71 -13.94
CA GLY A 12 -11.04 2.90 -13.12
C GLY A 12 -12.21 3.12 -12.15
N ASP A 13 -12.80 4.32 -12.16
CA ASP A 13 -13.80 4.77 -11.17
C ASP A 13 -14.96 3.79 -10.93
N ARG A 14 -15.42 3.10 -11.96
CA ARG A 14 -16.53 2.12 -11.85
C ARG A 14 -16.17 0.91 -10.98
N MET A 15 -14.88 0.65 -10.81
CA MET A 15 -14.36 -0.46 -10.00
C MET A 15 -14.06 -0.05 -8.54
N LEU A 16 -14.15 1.25 -8.19
CA LEU A 16 -13.77 1.78 -6.88
C LEU A 16 -14.41 1.03 -5.71
N SER A 17 -15.72 0.84 -5.75
CA SER A 17 -16.45 0.20 -4.64
C SER A 17 -16.03 -1.26 -4.45
N SER A 18 -15.85 -1.99 -5.55
CA SER A 18 -15.48 -3.42 -5.51
C SER A 18 -14.05 -3.61 -5.00
N VAL A 19 -13.08 -2.83 -5.50
CA VAL A 19 -11.69 -2.96 -5.05
C VAL A 19 -11.51 -2.47 -3.61
N ALA A 20 -12.24 -1.42 -3.18
CA ALA A 20 -12.17 -0.95 -1.80
C ALA A 20 -12.74 -1.98 -0.82
N ALA A 21 -13.86 -2.62 -1.15
CA ALA A 21 -14.43 -3.71 -0.36
C ALA A 21 -13.50 -4.94 -0.32
N LEU A 22 -12.89 -5.29 -1.46
CA LEU A 22 -11.93 -6.39 -1.55
C LEU A 22 -10.68 -6.09 -0.70
N ASN A 23 -10.08 -4.91 -0.84
CA ASN A 23 -8.91 -4.52 -0.05
C ASN A 23 -9.23 -4.49 1.46
N GLY A 24 -10.44 -4.08 1.86
CA GLY A 24 -10.89 -4.15 3.25
C GLY A 24 -10.83 -5.56 3.83
N ARG A 25 -11.08 -6.59 3.01
CA ARG A 25 -10.98 -8.01 3.43
C ARG A 25 -9.56 -8.56 3.36
N ILE A 26 -8.81 -8.21 2.32
CA ILE A 26 -7.46 -8.75 2.06
C ILE A 26 -6.43 -8.25 3.08
N PHE A 27 -6.55 -6.96 3.46
CA PHE A 27 -5.59 -6.27 4.33
C PHE A 27 -6.07 -6.15 5.78
N ASP A 28 -7.01 -6.99 6.21
CA ASP A 28 -7.56 -7.00 7.57
C ASP A 28 -6.50 -7.33 8.64
N THR A 29 -5.54 -8.17 8.30
CA THR A 29 -4.42 -8.59 9.14
C THR A 29 -3.08 -7.97 8.77
N ASP A 30 -3.07 -7.01 7.82
CA ASP A 30 -1.84 -6.38 7.38
C ASP A 30 -1.22 -5.51 8.49
N PRO A 31 0.05 -5.76 8.90
CA PRO A 31 0.66 -5.06 10.02
C PRO A 31 0.93 -3.58 9.73
N VAL A 32 1.17 -3.19 8.48
CA VAL A 32 1.38 -1.78 8.10
C VAL A 32 0.05 -1.03 8.22
N ILE A 33 -1.05 -1.61 7.73
CA ILE A 33 -2.39 -1.04 7.89
C ILE A 33 -2.78 -0.97 9.38
N ALA A 34 -2.46 -2.00 10.16
CA ALA A 34 -2.67 -2.00 11.61
C ALA A 34 -1.89 -0.85 12.29
N TYR A 35 -0.65 -0.61 11.88
CA TYR A 35 0.15 0.50 12.37
C TYR A 35 -0.42 1.86 11.99
N MET A 36 -0.85 2.03 10.74
CA MET A 36 -1.46 3.28 10.27
C MET A 36 -2.72 3.64 11.05
N LEU A 37 -3.51 2.64 11.43
CA LEU A 37 -4.77 2.79 12.15
C LEU A 37 -4.67 2.43 13.65
N LEU A 38 -3.46 2.51 14.23
CA LEU A 38 -3.16 2.08 15.60
C LEU A 38 -3.99 2.77 16.69
N SER A 39 -4.57 3.95 16.42
CA SER A 39 -5.44 4.66 17.34
C SER A 39 -6.85 4.05 17.47
N MET A 40 -7.19 3.09 16.62
CA MET A 40 -8.46 2.37 16.63
C MET A 40 -8.29 1.00 17.31
N SER A 41 -9.33 0.53 18.01
CA SER A 41 -9.41 -0.88 18.40
C SER A 41 -9.45 -1.76 17.15
N GLN A 42 -9.17 -3.06 17.31
CA GLN A 42 -9.22 -4.00 16.20
C GLN A 42 -10.62 -4.02 15.54
N GLU A 43 -11.68 -4.04 16.33
CA GLU A 43 -13.06 -4.04 15.83
C GLU A 43 -13.37 -2.75 15.05
N GLU A 44 -13.05 -1.58 15.63
CA GLU A 44 -13.22 -0.29 14.94
C GLU A 44 -12.43 -0.23 13.64
N ARG A 45 -11.20 -0.73 13.64
CA ARG A 45 -10.33 -0.78 12.46
C ARG A 45 -10.96 -1.63 11.36
N LEU A 46 -11.35 -2.87 11.66
CA LEU A 46 -11.96 -3.77 10.68
C LEU A 46 -13.24 -3.17 10.07
N ALA A 47 -14.10 -2.58 10.90
CA ALA A 47 -15.31 -1.91 10.43
C ALA A 47 -14.99 -0.68 9.53
N TYR A 48 -13.84 -0.04 9.72
CA TYR A 48 -13.44 1.17 9.02
C TYR A 48 -12.65 0.92 7.73
N LEU A 49 -12.03 -0.25 7.56
CA LEU A 49 -11.19 -0.59 6.41
C LEU A 49 -11.82 -0.27 5.03
N PRO A 50 -13.11 -0.59 4.76
CA PRO A 50 -13.70 -0.26 3.46
C PRO A 50 -13.72 1.26 3.18
N THR A 51 -14.00 2.08 4.20
CA THR A 51 -14.00 3.54 4.08
C THR A 51 -12.57 4.07 3.86
N TYR A 52 -11.62 3.55 4.61
CA TYR A 52 -10.19 3.88 4.49
C TYR A 52 -9.67 3.58 3.07
N TRP A 53 -9.93 2.38 2.56
CA TRP A 53 -9.52 1.99 1.22
C TRP A 53 -10.25 2.77 0.12
N THR A 54 -11.53 3.12 0.32
CA THR A 54 -12.26 3.97 -0.62
C THR A 54 -11.57 5.32 -0.79
N ALA A 55 -11.16 5.97 0.31
CA ALA A 55 -10.48 7.27 0.25
C ALA A 55 -9.12 7.16 -0.44
N LEU A 56 -8.31 6.15 -0.11
CA LEU A 56 -6.99 5.95 -0.69
C LEU A 56 -7.07 5.63 -2.19
N ILE A 57 -7.93 4.70 -2.58
CA ILE A 57 -8.07 4.31 -4.00
C ILE A 57 -8.65 5.45 -4.82
N LYS A 58 -9.60 6.23 -4.27
CA LYS A 58 -10.08 7.44 -4.93
C LYS A 58 -8.96 8.45 -5.16
N SER A 59 -8.04 8.64 -4.19
CA SER A 59 -6.85 9.47 -4.39
C SER A 59 -5.95 8.93 -5.50
N ALA A 60 -5.75 7.61 -5.55
CA ALA A 60 -4.99 6.96 -6.63
C ALA A 60 -5.64 7.18 -8.01
N LEU A 61 -6.96 7.03 -8.11
CA LEU A 61 -7.73 7.26 -9.35
C LEU A 61 -7.65 8.71 -9.82
N LEU A 62 -7.65 9.70 -8.91
CA LEU A 62 -7.38 11.10 -9.23
C LEU A 62 -5.97 11.33 -9.79
N ASN A 63 -5.05 10.40 -9.58
CA ASN A 63 -3.72 10.35 -10.17
C ASN A 63 -3.62 9.31 -11.31
N HIS A 64 -4.73 9.06 -11.99
CA HIS A 64 -4.83 8.19 -13.17
C HIS A 64 -4.49 6.71 -12.91
N ALA A 65 -4.63 6.22 -11.67
CA ALA A 65 -4.42 4.82 -11.37
C ALA A 65 -5.33 3.91 -12.19
N VAL A 66 -4.81 2.73 -12.52
CA VAL A 66 -5.56 1.65 -13.16
C VAL A 66 -5.83 0.58 -12.10
N ILE A 67 -7.09 0.18 -11.99
CA ILE A 67 -7.51 -0.96 -11.20
C ILE A 67 -7.47 -2.18 -12.12
N THR A 68 -6.79 -3.23 -11.67
CA THR A 68 -6.75 -4.53 -12.34
C THR A 68 -7.38 -5.55 -11.43
N GLU A 69 -8.42 -6.22 -11.89
CA GLU A 69 -9.02 -7.35 -11.19
C GLU A 69 -8.73 -8.66 -11.91
N ALA A 70 -8.76 -9.76 -11.20
CA ALA A 70 -8.54 -11.09 -11.76
C ALA A 70 -9.48 -12.14 -11.15
N ASP A 71 -9.98 -13.01 -12.04
CA ASP A 71 -10.74 -14.20 -11.69
C ASP A 71 -11.99 -13.88 -10.86
N ASP A 72 -12.80 -12.93 -11.36
CA ASP A 72 -14.04 -12.49 -10.74
C ASP A 72 -13.84 -11.96 -9.29
N TRP A 73 -12.96 -10.96 -9.17
CA TRP A 73 -12.62 -10.28 -7.91
C TRP A 73 -11.94 -11.15 -6.84
N LYS A 74 -11.34 -12.30 -7.20
CA LYS A 74 -10.52 -13.08 -6.26
C LYS A 74 -9.19 -12.42 -5.92
N ALA A 75 -8.72 -11.55 -6.80
CA ALA A 75 -7.57 -10.70 -6.57
C ALA A 75 -7.74 -9.35 -7.28
N ALA A 76 -7.12 -8.31 -6.75
CA ALA A 76 -7.05 -7.03 -7.42
C ALA A 76 -5.75 -6.28 -7.11
N SER A 77 -5.41 -5.35 -7.99
CA SER A 77 -4.30 -4.42 -7.84
C SER A 77 -4.74 -3.01 -8.22
N VAL A 78 -4.07 -2.03 -7.63
CA VAL A 78 -4.14 -0.62 -8.03
C VAL A 78 -2.75 -0.17 -8.40
N MET A 79 -2.55 0.15 -9.68
CA MET A 79 -1.26 0.60 -10.22
C MET A 79 -1.35 2.05 -10.68
N ILE A 80 -0.42 2.88 -10.25
CA ILE A 80 -0.33 4.29 -10.60
C ILE A 80 0.66 4.42 -11.74
N PRO A 81 0.29 5.13 -12.82
CA PRO A 81 1.16 5.34 -13.97
C PRO A 81 2.29 6.33 -13.63
N PRO A 82 3.34 6.37 -14.46
CA PRO A 82 4.46 7.27 -14.29
C PRO A 82 4.02 8.74 -14.18
N GLY A 83 4.59 9.45 -13.20
CA GLY A 83 4.25 10.85 -12.90
C GLY A 83 3.05 11.06 -11.98
N GLY A 84 2.32 10.00 -11.61
CA GLY A 84 1.28 10.05 -10.58
C GLY A 84 1.88 9.95 -9.16
N TYR A 85 1.29 10.69 -8.19
CA TYR A 85 1.69 10.68 -6.79
C TYR A 85 0.44 10.57 -5.90
N ILE A 86 0.30 9.50 -5.11
CA ILE A 86 -0.82 9.36 -4.15
C ILE A 86 -0.72 10.39 -3.03
N GLU A 87 0.49 10.71 -2.62
CA GLU A 87 0.80 11.58 -1.48
C GLU A 87 0.62 13.06 -1.80
N ASN A 88 0.03 13.40 -2.94
CA ASN A 88 -0.36 14.77 -3.25
C ASN A 88 -1.47 15.22 -2.28
N ALA A 89 -1.16 16.20 -1.43
CA ALA A 89 -2.08 16.74 -0.43
C ALA A 89 -3.44 17.15 -1.01
N TRP A 90 -3.46 17.66 -2.24
CA TRP A 90 -4.68 18.06 -2.94
C TRP A 90 -5.55 16.86 -3.32
N THR A 91 -4.95 15.78 -3.86
CA THR A 91 -5.72 14.58 -4.24
C THR A 91 -6.27 13.85 -3.03
N LEU A 92 -5.52 13.81 -1.93
CA LEU A 92 -5.99 13.26 -0.65
C LEU A 92 -7.15 14.10 -0.08
N LEU A 93 -7.06 15.42 -0.14
CA LEU A 93 -8.14 16.32 0.28
C LEU A 93 -9.42 16.07 -0.52
N TRP A 94 -9.34 16.07 -1.84
CA TRP A 94 -10.47 15.81 -2.74
C TRP A 94 -11.01 14.38 -2.67
N ALA A 95 -10.17 13.41 -2.31
CA ALA A 95 -10.59 12.03 -2.06
C ALA A 95 -11.42 11.85 -0.79
N GLY A 96 -11.54 12.90 0.04
CA GLY A 96 -12.24 12.83 1.33
C GLY A 96 -11.37 12.38 2.49
N PHE A 97 -10.05 12.41 2.34
CA PHE A 97 -9.09 11.96 3.36
C PHE A 97 -9.15 12.82 4.64
N LEU A 98 -9.69 14.04 4.57
CA LEU A 98 -10.01 14.83 5.78
C LEU A 98 -10.98 14.10 6.71
N GLY A 99 -11.98 13.40 6.16
CA GLY A 99 -12.89 12.57 6.95
C GLY A 99 -12.18 11.40 7.62
N VAL A 100 -11.18 10.83 6.93
CA VAL A 100 -10.30 9.79 7.48
C VAL A 100 -9.48 10.37 8.63
N LEU A 101 -8.78 11.47 8.42
CA LEU A 101 -7.97 12.14 9.44
C LEU A 101 -8.82 12.58 10.65
N TRP A 102 -10.02 13.10 10.41
CA TRP A 102 -10.95 13.49 11.47
C TRP A 102 -11.38 12.31 12.32
N ARG A 103 -11.81 11.21 11.72
CA ARG A 103 -12.28 10.03 12.44
C ARG A 103 -11.15 9.36 13.25
N ILE A 104 -9.97 9.25 12.67
CA ILE A 104 -8.82 8.63 13.32
C ILE A 104 -8.27 9.57 14.42
N GLY A 105 -8.27 10.88 14.19
CA GLY A 105 -7.89 11.89 15.20
C GLY A 105 -8.83 11.89 16.41
N LEU A 106 -10.15 11.75 16.22
CA LEU A 106 -11.12 11.65 17.31
C LEU A 106 -11.00 10.34 18.11
N ALA A 107 -10.68 9.22 17.48
CA ALA A 107 -10.43 7.97 18.20
C ALA A 107 -9.20 8.07 19.12
N GLY A 108 -8.17 8.84 18.71
CA GLY A 108 -7.00 9.14 19.55
C GLY A 108 -7.28 10.03 20.76
N ILE A 109 -8.35 10.83 20.75
CA ILE A 109 -8.73 11.72 21.86
C ILE A 109 -9.29 10.94 23.07
N LYS A 110 -9.88 9.76 22.84
CA LYS A 110 -10.39 8.90 23.92
C LYS A 110 -9.31 8.38 24.88
N VAL A 111 -8.03 8.54 24.54
CA VAL A 111 -6.88 8.01 25.30
C VAL A 111 -6.22 9.08 26.21
N GLY A 112 -6.65 10.35 26.16
CA GLY A 112 -6.06 11.43 26.94
C GLY A 112 -7.09 12.34 27.57
N GLU A 113 -7.25 12.28 28.89
CA GLU A 113 -8.07 13.19 29.68
C GLU A 113 -7.48 14.60 29.68
N SER A 114 -7.98 15.52 28.84
CA SER A 114 -7.99 16.96 29.12
C SER A 114 -8.73 17.76 28.02
N PRO A 115 -9.64 18.69 28.35
CA PRO A 115 -10.51 19.39 27.40
C PRO A 115 -9.91 20.62 26.71
N THR A 116 -8.62 20.89 26.82
CA THR A 116 -7.96 22.02 26.16
C THR A 116 -7.23 21.61 24.89
N PHE A 117 -8.00 21.13 23.90
CA PHE A 117 -7.44 20.69 22.64
C PHE A 117 -7.51 21.80 21.59
N SER A 118 -6.38 22.43 21.31
CA SER A 118 -6.20 23.40 20.22
C SER A 118 -6.28 22.67 18.85
N LEU A 119 -6.88 23.34 17.86
CA LEU A 119 -6.88 22.90 16.43
C LEU A 119 -5.45 22.53 15.94
N ARG A 120 -4.43 23.12 16.52
CA ARG A 120 -3.01 22.83 16.28
C ARG A 120 -2.61 21.41 16.68
N THR A 121 -3.20 20.86 17.73
CA THR A 121 -2.95 19.49 18.22
C THR A 121 -3.68 18.44 17.38
N LEU A 122 -4.84 18.78 16.82
CA LEU A 122 -5.56 17.95 15.84
C LEU A 122 -4.77 17.79 14.53
N LEU A 123 -4.12 18.84 14.06
CA LEU A 123 -3.28 18.82 12.85
C LEU A 123 -1.93 18.12 13.06
N THR A 124 -1.45 18.02 14.28
CA THR A 124 -0.26 17.26 14.69
C THR A 124 -0.61 15.86 15.19
N SER A 125 -1.84 15.38 14.94
CA SER A 125 -2.24 14.04 15.37
C SER A 125 -1.22 12.99 14.92
N LEU A 126 -0.96 12.03 15.77
CA LEU A 126 -0.02 10.91 15.59
C LEU A 126 -0.10 10.21 14.23
N ILE A 127 -1.18 10.41 13.48
CA ILE A 127 -1.43 9.79 12.17
C ILE A 127 -0.84 10.59 11.04
N ILE A 128 -0.98 11.93 11.06
CA ILE A 128 -0.26 12.79 10.11
C ILE A 128 1.23 12.50 10.27
N GLN A 129 1.71 12.36 11.50
CA GLN A 129 3.09 12.01 11.78
C GLN A 129 3.46 10.63 11.21
N ARG A 130 2.61 9.59 11.34
CA ARG A 130 2.88 8.24 10.82
C ARG A 130 2.81 8.18 9.28
N LEU A 131 1.75 8.75 8.69
CA LEU A 131 1.56 8.72 7.24
C LEU A 131 2.54 9.63 6.50
N TRP A 132 2.69 10.89 6.95
CA TRP A 132 3.42 11.90 6.18
C TRP A 132 4.90 11.98 6.52
N PHE A 133 5.27 11.83 7.79
CA PHE A 133 6.66 12.00 8.18
C PHE A 133 7.41 10.67 8.29
N GLU A 134 6.75 9.60 8.73
CA GLU A 134 7.42 8.34 8.91
C GLU A 134 7.33 7.48 7.65
N PHE A 135 6.13 7.10 7.21
CA PHE A 135 5.96 6.25 6.03
C PHE A 135 6.49 6.90 4.77
N SER A 136 5.94 8.08 4.36
CA SER A 136 6.35 8.74 3.12
C SER A 136 7.81 9.17 3.17
N GLY A 137 8.30 9.69 4.31
CA GLY A 137 9.70 10.09 4.44
C GLY A 137 10.68 8.94 4.25
N MET A 138 10.38 7.76 4.81
CA MET A 138 11.22 6.56 4.70
C MET A 138 11.13 5.94 3.29
N THR A 139 9.91 5.81 2.74
CA THR A 139 9.71 5.25 1.39
C THR A 139 10.29 6.15 0.30
N ASP A 140 10.22 7.48 0.44
CA ASP A 140 10.84 8.41 -0.50
C ASP A 140 12.38 8.35 -0.48
N ASN A 141 12.99 8.10 0.68
CA ASN A 141 14.42 7.82 0.77
C ASN A 141 14.77 6.55 0.01
N ALA A 142 14.03 5.47 0.26
CA ALA A 142 14.22 4.20 -0.44
C ALA A 142 14.05 4.36 -1.97
N LYS A 143 13.02 5.12 -2.42
CA LYS A 143 12.80 5.42 -3.85
C LYS A 143 14.01 6.15 -4.47
N ARG A 144 14.55 7.17 -3.78
CA ARG A 144 15.72 7.90 -4.27
C ARG A 144 16.93 6.98 -4.45
N ASN A 145 17.14 6.07 -3.51
CA ASN A 145 18.25 5.12 -3.56
C ASN A 145 18.01 4.04 -4.63
N GLY A 146 16.80 3.44 -4.64
CA GLY A 146 16.49 2.29 -5.47
C GLY A 146 16.23 2.60 -6.93
N LEU A 147 15.61 3.74 -7.24
CA LEU A 147 15.27 4.11 -8.63
C LEU A 147 16.45 4.68 -9.43
N ARG A 148 17.64 4.82 -8.83
CA ARG A 148 18.89 5.17 -9.54
C ARG A 148 18.77 6.42 -10.42
N GLY A 149 17.99 7.43 -9.99
CA GLY A 149 17.74 8.66 -10.72
C GLY A 149 16.59 8.61 -11.74
N HIS A 150 15.94 7.47 -11.93
CA HIS A 150 14.73 7.38 -12.74
C HIS A 150 13.59 8.15 -12.07
N LYS A 151 13.03 9.15 -12.76
CA LYS A 151 11.90 9.96 -12.30
C LYS A 151 10.54 9.37 -12.73
N GLN A 152 10.55 8.47 -13.68
CA GLN A 152 9.37 7.84 -14.25
C GLN A 152 9.38 6.35 -13.86
N TYR A 153 8.31 5.90 -13.23
CA TYR A 153 8.13 4.51 -12.80
C TYR A 153 6.64 4.22 -12.61
N TYR A 154 6.24 2.98 -12.72
CA TYR A 154 4.93 2.51 -12.28
C TYR A 154 4.97 2.23 -10.78
N TYR A 155 3.93 2.59 -10.07
CA TYR A 155 3.84 2.32 -8.63
C TYR A 155 2.67 1.38 -8.35
N ILE A 156 2.95 0.17 -7.85
CA ILE A 156 1.90 -0.73 -7.37
C ILE A 156 1.55 -0.35 -5.95
N PHE A 157 0.43 0.37 -5.82
CA PHE A 157 -0.07 0.87 -4.55
C PHE A 157 -0.72 -0.22 -3.69
N SER A 158 -1.44 -1.15 -4.32
CA SER A 158 -1.97 -2.33 -3.66
C SER A 158 -2.01 -3.51 -4.62
N LEU A 159 -1.73 -4.70 -4.11
CA LEU A 159 -1.95 -5.98 -4.78
C LEU A 159 -2.29 -7.00 -3.72
N GLY A 160 -3.43 -7.67 -3.86
CA GLY A 160 -3.82 -8.71 -2.93
C GLY A 160 -4.76 -9.74 -3.54
N THR A 161 -4.80 -10.90 -2.89
CA THR A 161 -5.67 -12.03 -3.23
C THR A 161 -6.48 -12.40 -2.00
N GLU A 162 -7.78 -12.66 -2.16
CA GLU A 162 -8.63 -13.16 -1.08
C GLU A 162 -8.01 -14.37 -0.40
N HIS A 163 -8.18 -14.48 0.93
CA HIS A 163 -7.50 -15.50 1.74
C HIS A 163 -7.69 -16.93 1.19
N GLU A 164 -8.92 -17.27 0.78
CA GLU A 164 -9.30 -18.59 0.26
C GLU A 164 -8.72 -18.90 -1.13
N HIS A 165 -8.26 -17.87 -1.83
CA HIS A 165 -7.73 -17.96 -3.19
C HIS A 165 -6.21 -17.78 -3.27
N ARG A 166 -5.53 -17.62 -2.13
CA ARG A 166 -4.06 -17.51 -2.06
C ARG A 166 -3.39 -18.83 -2.51
N GLY A 167 -2.16 -18.72 -2.99
CA GLY A 167 -1.39 -19.87 -3.48
C GLY A 167 -1.77 -20.39 -4.87
N LYS A 168 -2.86 -19.89 -5.47
CA LYS A 168 -3.35 -20.32 -6.80
C LYS A 168 -2.73 -19.56 -7.98
N GLY A 169 -1.77 -18.68 -7.74
CA GLY A 169 -1.05 -17.95 -8.79
C GLY A 169 -1.76 -16.71 -9.34
N ILE A 170 -2.93 -16.31 -8.80
CA ILE A 170 -3.72 -15.18 -9.31
C ILE A 170 -2.96 -13.86 -9.21
N ALA A 171 -2.35 -13.56 -8.04
CA ALA A 171 -1.50 -12.36 -7.88
C ALA A 171 -0.30 -12.37 -8.86
N LYS A 172 0.28 -13.54 -9.15
CA LYS A 172 1.36 -13.66 -10.16
C LYS A 172 0.85 -13.33 -11.56
N ALA A 173 -0.40 -13.68 -11.90
CA ALA A 173 -0.98 -13.34 -13.18
C ALA A 173 -1.14 -11.81 -13.33
N ILE A 174 -1.70 -11.13 -12.34
CA ILE A 174 -1.79 -9.66 -12.32
C ILE A 174 -0.38 -9.03 -12.42
N MET A 175 0.58 -9.52 -11.64
CA MET A 175 1.94 -8.97 -11.66
C MET A 175 2.61 -9.11 -13.02
N ARG A 176 2.43 -10.24 -13.72
CA ARG A 176 2.94 -10.44 -15.09
C ARG A 176 2.32 -9.45 -16.08
N ASP A 177 1.03 -9.17 -15.96
CA ASP A 177 0.33 -8.17 -16.76
C ASP A 177 0.93 -6.76 -16.53
N HIS A 178 1.17 -6.39 -15.27
CA HIS A 178 1.86 -5.13 -14.94
C HIS A 178 3.30 -5.08 -15.47
N GLN A 179 4.03 -6.18 -15.36
CA GLN A 179 5.38 -6.27 -15.91
C GLN A 179 5.40 -6.15 -17.43
N GLN A 180 4.41 -6.71 -18.15
CA GLN A 180 4.28 -6.52 -19.59
C GLN A 180 4.03 -5.05 -19.95
N THR A 181 3.14 -4.38 -19.22
CA THR A 181 2.86 -2.95 -19.40
C THR A 181 4.13 -2.10 -19.17
N ALA A 182 4.85 -2.36 -18.08
CA ALA A 182 6.06 -1.63 -17.73
C ALA A 182 7.23 -1.96 -18.70
N GLN A 183 7.33 -3.20 -19.16
CA GLN A 183 8.29 -3.63 -20.19
C GLN A 183 8.06 -2.90 -21.52
N ALA A 184 6.81 -2.78 -21.97
CA ALA A 184 6.46 -2.06 -23.19
C ALA A 184 6.81 -0.57 -23.12
N ALA A 185 6.68 0.03 -21.92
CA ALA A 185 7.07 1.42 -21.66
C ALA A 185 8.57 1.58 -21.37
N ASN A 186 9.31 0.50 -21.20
CA ASN A 186 10.71 0.48 -20.74
C ASN A 186 10.92 1.25 -19.43
N LEU A 187 10.00 1.08 -18.46
CA LEU A 187 10.01 1.76 -17.17
C LEU A 187 10.00 0.76 -16.01
N PRO A 188 10.65 1.07 -14.87
CA PRO A 188 10.63 0.22 -13.70
C PRO A 188 9.26 0.22 -13.00
N ILE A 189 9.03 -0.84 -12.20
CA ILE A 189 7.91 -0.93 -11.27
C ILE A 189 8.47 -0.81 -9.86
N TRP A 190 7.86 0.06 -9.05
CA TRP A 190 8.13 0.23 -7.63
C TRP A 190 6.96 -0.30 -6.79
N LEU A 191 7.25 -0.86 -5.63
CA LEU A 191 6.27 -1.22 -4.61
C LEU A 191 6.93 -1.34 -3.22
N GLU A 192 6.10 -1.38 -2.19
CA GLU A 192 6.48 -1.78 -0.84
C GLU A 192 5.74 -3.08 -0.46
N ALA A 193 6.50 -4.14 -0.16
CA ALA A 193 5.94 -5.37 0.40
C ALA A 193 5.70 -5.19 1.91
N THR A 194 4.52 -5.51 2.40
CA THR A 194 4.11 -5.31 3.80
C THR A 194 4.13 -6.58 4.63
N THR A 195 4.38 -7.73 4.01
CA THR A 195 4.47 -9.05 4.65
C THR A 195 5.59 -9.88 4.04
N GLU A 196 6.15 -10.81 4.81
CA GLU A 196 7.14 -11.77 4.28
C GLU A 196 6.60 -12.59 3.09
N GLY A 197 5.30 -12.90 3.09
CA GLY A 197 4.66 -13.63 1.99
C GLY A 197 4.63 -12.81 0.71
N SER A 198 4.30 -11.51 0.77
CA SER A 198 4.34 -10.61 -0.39
C SER A 198 5.78 -10.34 -0.84
N ARG A 199 6.72 -10.15 0.08
CA ARG A 199 8.15 -10.04 -0.20
C ARG A 199 8.66 -11.25 -1.01
N ALA A 200 8.40 -12.47 -0.52
CA ALA A 200 8.80 -13.70 -1.20
C ALA A 200 8.16 -13.83 -2.60
N LEU A 201 6.88 -13.42 -2.74
CA LEU A 201 6.20 -13.37 -4.02
C LEU A 201 6.97 -12.46 -5.00
N TYR A 202 7.26 -11.21 -4.61
CA TYR A 202 7.90 -10.25 -5.50
C TYR A 202 9.34 -10.63 -5.85
N LEU A 203 10.11 -11.16 -4.90
CA LEU A 203 11.43 -11.74 -5.20
C LEU A 203 11.32 -12.85 -6.25
N SER A 204 10.32 -13.74 -6.15
CA SER A 204 10.07 -14.81 -7.15
C SER A 204 9.64 -14.29 -8.52
N MET A 205 9.24 -13.01 -8.61
CA MET A 205 8.84 -12.31 -9.84
C MET A 205 9.95 -11.39 -10.39
N GLY A 206 11.17 -11.47 -9.82
CA GLY A 206 12.34 -10.72 -10.29
C GLY A 206 12.44 -9.29 -9.76
N PHE A 207 11.70 -8.95 -8.71
CA PHE A 207 11.92 -7.71 -7.99
C PHE A 207 13.22 -7.77 -7.19
N GLU A 208 13.90 -6.65 -7.12
CA GLU A 208 15.09 -6.40 -6.31
C GLU A 208 14.64 -5.71 -5.02
N GLU A 209 15.06 -6.23 -3.87
CA GLU A 209 14.88 -5.57 -2.59
C GLU A 209 15.92 -4.47 -2.44
N ILE A 210 15.47 -3.26 -2.13
CA ILE A 210 16.33 -2.09 -1.94
C ILE A 210 16.70 -1.91 -0.47
N GLU A 211 15.68 -1.90 0.40
CA GLU A 211 15.90 -1.82 1.84
C GLU A 211 14.68 -2.31 2.64
N GLU A 212 14.93 -2.78 3.86
CA GLU A 212 13.91 -3.02 4.86
C GLU A 212 13.68 -1.74 5.68
N ILE A 213 12.44 -1.29 5.71
CA ILE A 213 12.00 -0.12 6.47
C ILE A 213 11.28 -0.61 7.73
N ARG A 214 11.55 0.03 8.88
CA ARG A 214 10.94 -0.31 10.18
C ARG A 214 10.10 0.86 10.70
N LEU A 215 8.76 0.74 10.56
CA LEU A 215 7.81 1.73 11.07
C LEU A 215 7.59 1.56 12.57
N GLY A 216 7.54 2.65 13.32
CA GLY A 216 7.27 2.62 14.75
C GLY A 216 8.33 1.90 15.59
N LYS A 217 9.59 1.82 15.14
CA LYS A 217 10.70 1.21 15.88
C LYS A 217 10.82 1.84 17.27
N GLY A 218 10.93 1.00 18.29
CA GLY A 218 10.99 1.39 19.70
C GLY A 218 9.62 1.63 20.34
N LYS A 219 8.51 1.55 19.57
CA LYS A 219 7.15 1.88 20.02
C LYS A 219 6.16 0.72 19.87
N VAL A 220 6.34 -0.12 18.84
CA VAL A 220 5.43 -1.23 18.53
C VAL A 220 6.16 -2.52 18.23
N ALA A 221 5.46 -3.65 18.43
CA ALA A 221 5.86 -4.97 17.98
C ALA A 221 5.73 -5.12 16.46
N ALA A 222 6.12 -6.28 15.91
CA ALA A 222 6.05 -6.57 14.49
C ALA A 222 4.61 -6.65 13.94
N ASP A 223 3.64 -6.93 14.80
CA ASP A 223 2.20 -6.97 14.49
C ASP A 223 1.49 -5.62 14.70
N ALA A 224 2.24 -4.56 14.94
CA ALA A 224 1.78 -3.22 15.31
C ALA A 224 1.16 -3.09 16.71
N SER A 225 1.16 -4.10 17.57
CA SER A 225 0.74 -3.93 18.96
C SER A 225 1.71 -3.00 19.72
N LEU A 226 1.20 -2.21 20.68
CA LEU A 226 2.03 -1.30 21.46
C LEU A 226 3.06 -2.10 22.30
N GLN A 227 4.33 -1.81 22.09
CA GLN A 227 5.44 -2.47 22.81
C GLN A 227 6.61 -1.49 22.95
N SER A 228 6.90 -1.08 24.19
CA SER A 228 8.09 -0.26 24.47
C SER A 228 9.35 -1.04 24.10
N GLY A 229 10.25 -0.42 23.34
CA GLY A 229 11.44 -1.07 22.80
C GLY A 229 11.17 -2.07 21.67
N GLY A 230 9.93 -2.13 21.16
CA GLY A 230 9.54 -3.07 20.11
C GLY A 230 10.30 -2.89 18.79
N PRO A 231 10.39 -3.94 17.95
CA PRO A 231 11.17 -3.92 16.70
C PRO A 231 10.59 -3.03 15.63
N GLY A 232 9.32 -2.65 15.75
CA GLY A 232 8.56 -1.98 14.70
C GLY A 232 8.01 -2.93 13.63
N VAL A 233 7.15 -2.40 12.78
CA VAL A 233 6.56 -3.11 11.65
C VAL A 233 7.50 -3.02 10.45
N SER A 234 7.80 -4.17 9.85
CA SER A 234 8.65 -4.22 8.65
C SER A 234 7.84 -4.01 7.39
N LEU A 235 8.42 -3.29 6.45
CA LEU A 235 8.04 -3.31 5.05
C LEU A 235 9.32 -3.28 4.20
N TRP A 236 9.26 -3.80 2.99
CA TRP A 236 10.40 -3.91 2.10
C TRP A 236 10.15 -3.09 0.83
N ALA A 237 11.00 -2.10 0.61
CA ALA A 237 11.04 -1.31 -0.60
C ALA A 237 11.64 -2.14 -1.72
N MET A 238 10.93 -2.30 -2.84
CA MET A 238 11.34 -3.20 -3.91
C MET A 238 11.13 -2.56 -5.29
N VAL A 239 12.00 -2.90 -6.23
CA VAL A 239 11.95 -2.43 -7.62
C VAL A 239 12.09 -3.59 -8.61
N TRP A 240 11.32 -3.56 -9.68
CA TRP A 240 11.51 -4.42 -10.84
C TRP A 240 11.95 -3.58 -12.04
N TRP A 241 12.93 -4.10 -12.81
CA TRP A 241 13.51 -3.43 -13.96
C TRP A 241 13.13 -4.14 -15.25
N PRO A 242 12.69 -3.42 -16.31
CA PRO A 242 12.51 -3.99 -17.64
C PRO A 242 13.87 -4.43 -18.22
N ASN A 243 13.85 -5.43 -19.09
CA ASN A 243 15.02 -5.90 -19.83
C ASN A 243 16.23 -6.42 -18.98
N ARG A 244 16.00 -6.80 -17.73
CA ARG A 244 17.01 -7.49 -16.95
C ARG A 244 17.15 -8.93 -17.47
N THR A 245 18.29 -9.27 -18.08
CA THR A 245 18.69 -10.68 -18.25
C THR A 245 18.91 -11.27 -16.86
N PRO A 246 18.46 -12.52 -16.59
CA PRO A 246 18.58 -13.17 -15.26
C PRO A 246 20.01 -13.28 -14.72
N ASP A 247 21.02 -13.06 -15.55
CA ASP A 247 22.43 -13.31 -15.25
C ASP A 247 23.22 -12.08 -14.77
N ALA A 248 22.58 -10.95 -14.50
CA ALA A 248 23.26 -9.74 -14.00
C ALA A 248 23.04 -9.52 -12.50
N ILE A 249 23.31 -10.54 -11.67
CA ILE A 249 23.49 -10.37 -10.22
C ILE A 249 24.99 -10.25 -9.98
N PRO A 250 25.47 -9.12 -9.39
CA PRO A 250 26.87 -8.97 -9.01
C PRO A 250 27.25 -9.88 -7.86
#